data_b9402ae519fd39e2f39b54be6e2b163a
#
_entry.id   b9402ae519fd39e2f39b54be6e2b163a
#
_cell.length_a   1.000
_cell.length_b   1.000
_cell.length_c   1.000
_cell.angle_alpha   90.00
_cell.angle_beta   90.00
_cell.angle_gamma   90.00
#
_symmetry.space_group_name_H-M   'P 1'
#
loop_
_entity.id
_entity.type
_entity.pdbx_description
1 polymer ?
#
loop_
_entity_poly.entity_id
_entity_poly.type
_entity_poly.pdbx_seq_one_letter_code
_entity_poly.pdbx_strand_id
1 'polypeptide(L)'
;MSKGGTFVTFYQLAFRYIKKKKAKAILLFFVLLLVSSMILSTNMILRATKDSKAAIQEKAKSKIVLEIAKEENKITQQEVEEILNLEEVSEVNCQDKGQAFPNNFYPVTTNDSMEENNQKITLLSYDDLKNDSAFYEGQYRLVSGEYITKDQRGAVINSLLADSNGLELGDDIKIENAEGKIISLKIVGLFLAGSERKQTEKMNSADRIENQIFVDNESYSQFLGNTGYYKVSVYCKNPEQLSMMEEQLRSVLSEKVSFTSSDTLYRQMALPLEQITRVANLMLVLTL
;
A
#
# COMPACT_ATOMS: atom_id res chain seq x y z
N MET A 1 -8.87 -31.80 -83.56
CA MET A 1 -7.83 -30.96 -82.95
C MET A 1 -8.46 -30.13 -81.88
N SER A 2 -8.42 -30.58 -80.62
CA SER A 2 -8.97 -29.90 -79.49
C SER A 2 -7.93 -28.88 -78.97
N LYS A 3 -8.25 -27.57 -79.01
CA LYS A 3 -7.43 -26.55 -78.40
C LYS A 3 -7.68 -26.59 -76.91
N GLY A 4 -6.72 -27.16 -76.15
CA GLY A 4 -6.69 -27.08 -74.67
C GLY A 4 -6.56 -25.64 -74.20
N GLY A 5 -7.65 -25.09 -73.71
CA GLY A 5 -7.64 -23.83 -73.04
C GLY A 5 -6.88 -23.96 -71.70
N THR A 6 -5.71 -23.32 -71.58
CA THR A 6 -4.96 -23.21 -70.30
C THR A 6 -5.76 -22.39 -69.35
N PHE A 7 -6.32 -23.03 -68.33
CA PHE A 7 -6.90 -22.32 -67.13
C PHE A 7 -5.77 -21.56 -66.41
N VAL A 8 -5.72 -20.25 -66.66
CA VAL A 8 -4.79 -19.37 -65.91
C VAL A 8 -5.32 -19.27 -64.52
N THR A 9 -4.63 -19.87 -63.56
CA THR A 9 -4.99 -19.78 -62.15
C THR A 9 -4.94 -18.33 -61.66
N PHE A 10 -5.84 -17.97 -60.77
CA PHE A 10 -5.96 -16.62 -60.21
C PHE A 10 -4.61 -16.04 -59.75
N TYR A 11 -3.75 -16.86 -59.16
CA TYR A 11 -2.40 -16.50 -58.76
C TYR A 11 -1.48 -16.09 -59.91
N GLN A 12 -1.60 -16.76 -61.08
CA GLN A 12 -0.81 -16.41 -62.29
C GLN A 12 -1.26 -15.07 -62.86
N LEU A 13 -2.54 -14.76 -62.81
CA LEU A 13 -3.10 -13.47 -63.23
C LEU A 13 -2.64 -12.35 -62.31
N ALA A 14 -2.70 -12.56 -60.99
CA ALA A 14 -2.23 -11.60 -60.01
C ALA A 14 -0.73 -11.33 -60.20
N PHE A 15 0.08 -12.35 -60.39
CA PHE A 15 1.52 -12.22 -60.60
C PHE A 15 1.88 -11.48 -61.90
N ARG A 16 1.17 -11.73 -62.98
CA ARG A 16 1.31 -10.98 -64.25
C ARG A 16 0.91 -9.50 -64.08
N TYR A 17 -0.13 -9.21 -63.30
CA TYR A 17 -0.56 -7.83 -63.04
C TYR A 17 0.52 -7.07 -62.21
N ILE A 18 1.05 -7.68 -61.15
CA ILE A 18 2.13 -7.12 -60.33
C ILE A 18 3.37 -6.82 -61.16
N LYS A 19 3.75 -7.77 -62.06
CA LYS A 19 4.90 -7.63 -62.95
C LYS A 19 4.74 -6.51 -63.99
N LYS A 20 3.50 -6.25 -64.42
CA LYS A 20 3.17 -5.23 -65.42
C LYS A 20 3.05 -3.82 -64.82
N LYS A 21 2.65 -3.70 -63.50
CA LYS A 21 2.46 -2.44 -62.80
C LYS A 21 3.28 -2.38 -61.51
N LYS A 22 4.58 -2.67 -61.60
CA LYS A 22 5.52 -2.78 -60.45
C LYS A 22 5.45 -1.58 -59.52
N ALA A 23 5.44 -0.36 -60.03
CA ALA A 23 5.42 0.86 -59.22
C ALA A 23 4.15 0.96 -58.34
N LYS A 24 2.97 0.60 -58.90
CA LYS A 24 1.72 0.62 -58.12
C LYS A 24 1.65 -0.52 -57.08
N ALA A 25 2.19 -1.70 -57.44
CA ALA A 25 2.24 -2.82 -56.49
C ALA A 25 3.21 -2.55 -55.34
N ILE A 26 4.35 -1.95 -55.59
CA ILE A 26 5.31 -1.54 -54.58
C ILE A 26 4.71 -0.48 -53.68
N LEU A 27 4.04 0.54 -54.23
CA LEU A 27 3.37 1.58 -53.45
C LEU A 27 2.30 0.96 -52.52
N LEU A 28 1.46 0.07 -53.06
CA LEU A 28 0.41 -0.62 -52.27
C LEU A 28 1.04 -1.46 -51.13
N PHE A 29 2.12 -2.17 -51.43
CA PHE A 29 2.85 -2.97 -50.44
C PHE A 29 3.38 -2.07 -49.28
N PHE A 30 3.98 -0.95 -49.61
CA PHE A 30 4.47 -0.02 -48.57
C PHE A 30 3.33 0.60 -47.73
N VAL A 31 2.19 0.93 -48.37
CA VAL A 31 1.01 1.42 -47.66
C VAL A 31 0.48 0.36 -46.70
N LEU A 32 0.30 -0.88 -47.14
CA LEU A 32 -0.14 -1.99 -46.30
C LEU A 32 0.84 -2.29 -45.16
N LEU A 33 2.14 -2.24 -45.44
CA LEU A 33 3.18 -2.46 -44.46
C LEU A 33 3.14 -1.35 -43.38
N LEU A 34 2.96 -0.09 -43.80
CA LEU A 34 2.86 1.06 -42.88
C LEU A 34 1.63 0.94 -41.99
N VAL A 35 0.45 0.65 -42.56
CA VAL A 35 -0.79 0.46 -41.80
C VAL A 35 -0.66 -0.70 -40.82
N SER A 36 -0.11 -1.85 -41.26
CA SER A 36 0.10 -3.02 -40.40
C SER A 36 1.06 -2.71 -39.25
N SER A 37 2.14 -1.97 -39.54
CA SER A 37 3.10 -1.53 -38.55
C SER A 37 2.46 -0.59 -37.51
N MET A 38 1.61 0.34 -37.95
CA MET A 38 0.87 1.24 -37.05
C MET A 38 -0.08 0.46 -36.13
N ILE A 39 -0.86 -0.47 -36.66
CA ILE A 39 -1.76 -1.31 -35.86
C ILE A 39 -0.99 -2.13 -34.84
N LEU A 40 0.13 -2.75 -35.24
CA LEU A 40 0.96 -3.55 -34.34
C LEU A 40 1.55 -2.69 -33.20
N SER A 41 2.12 -1.53 -33.55
CA SER A 41 2.69 -0.59 -32.58
C SER A 41 1.64 -0.10 -31.61
N THR A 42 0.45 0.25 -32.08
CA THR A 42 -0.66 0.70 -31.23
C THR A 42 -1.08 -0.38 -30.24
N ASN A 43 -1.21 -1.65 -30.69
CA ASN A 43 -1.53 -2.76 -29.79
C ASN A 43 -0.43 -3.00 -28.74
N MET A 44 0.84 -2.86 -29.11
CA MET A 44 1.95 -2.98 -28.16
C MET A 44 1.90 -1.87 -27.10
N ILE A 45 1.63 -0.61 -27.51
CA ILE A 45 1.48 0.52 -26.60
C ILE A 45 0.32 0.27 -25.63
N LEU A 46 -0.85 -0.17 -26.12
CA LEU A 46 -2.01 -0.45 -25.28
C LEU A 46 -1.73 -1.54 -24.23
N ARG A 47 -1.04 -2.62 -24.62
CA ARG A 47 -0.62 -3.69 -23.70
C ARG A 47 0.37 -3.15 -22.66
N ALA A 48 1.44 -2.49 -23.10
CA ALA A 48 2.44 -1.91 -22.19
C ALA A 48 1.82 -0.93 -21.19
N THR A 49 0.85 -0.11 -21.63
CA THR A 49 0.13 0.82 -20.77
C THR A 49 -0.73 0.09 -19.74
N LYS A 50 -1.41 -0.98 -20.14
CA LYS A 50 -2.20 -1.81 -19.21
C LYS A 50 -1.34 -2.47 -18.16
N ASP A 51 -0.21 -3.06 -18.57
CA ASP A 51 0.73 -3.72 -17.65
C ASP A 51 1.37 -2.71 -16.69
N SER A 52 1.72 -1.51 -17.20
CA SER A 52 2.24 -0.42 -16.38
C SER A 52 1.21 0.09 -15.36
N LYS A 53 -0.06 0.24 -15.76
CA LYS A 53 -1.15 0.61 -14.84
C LYS A 53 -1.31 -0.44 -13.73
N ALA A 54 -1.29 -1.73 -14.06
CA ALA A 54 -1.39 -2.81 -13.08
C ALA A 54 -0.22 -2.78 -12.08
N ALA A 55 1.01 -2.57 -12.55
CA ALA A 55 2.19 -2.45 -11.69
C ALA A 55 2.15 -1.20 -10.79
N ILE A 56 1.62 -0.09 -11.28
CA ILE A 56 1.40 1.12 -10.47
C ILE A 56 0.33 0.87 -9.41
N GLN A 57 -0.77 0.21 -9.78
CA GLN A 57 -1.85 -0.14 -8.86
C GLN A 57 -1.37 -1.01 -7.71
N GLU A 58 -0.56 -2.02 -8.00
CA GLU A 58 0.06 -2.89 -7.00
C GLU A 58 0.99 -2.11 -6.05
N LYS A 59 1.81 -1.20 -6.59
CA LYS A 59 2.76 -0.41 -5.81
C LYS A 59 2.11 0.76 -5.06
N ALA A 60 1.11 1.40 -5.63
CA ALA A 60 0.48 2.59 -5.05
C ALA A 60 -0.36 2.29 -3.81
N LYS A 61 -0.80 1.03 -3.62
CA LYS A 61 -1.64 0.59 -2.48
C LYS A 61 -2.67 1.65 -2.12
N SER A 62 -3.54 1.99 -3.07
CA SER A 62 -4.58 3.01 -2.86
C SER A 62 -5.44 2.65 -1.67
N LYS A 63 -5.52 3.55 -0.70
CA LYS A 63 -6.20 3.32 0.56
C LYS A 63 -6.92 4.57 1.04
N ILE A 64 -7.93 4.34 1.86
CA ILE A 64 -8.55 5.37 2.70
C ILE A 64 -8.15 5.08 4.14
N VAL A 65 -7.57 6.06 4.79
CA VAL A 65 -7.24 6.01 6.21
C VAL A 65 -8.39 6.63 6.99
N LEU A 66 -8.95 5.84 7.88
CA LEU A 66 -10.00 6.20 8.82
C LEU A 66 -9.34 6.42 10.18
N GLU A 67 -9.45 7.61 10.74
CA GLU A 67 -8.87 7.93 12.03
C GLU A 67 -9.92 8.60 12.92
N ILE A 68 -10.05 8.15 14.16
CA ILE A 68 -11.03 8.71 15.08
C ILE A 68 -10.66 10.15 15.47
N ALA A 69 -11.69 10.99 15.56
CA ALA A 69 -11.53 12.36 16.02
C ALA A 69 -11.41 12.48 17.54
N LYS A 70 -11.96 11.50 18.27
CA LYS A 70 -11.98 11.44 19.75
C LYS A 70 -11.79 9.99 20.21
N GLU A 71 -11.01 9.76 21.25
CA GLU A 71 -10.73 8.42 21.79
C GLU A 71 -11.99 7.63 22.21
N GLU A 72 -13.06 8.33 22.59
CA GLU A 72 -14.34 7.71 22.96
C GLU A 72 -15.06 7.04 21.77
N ASN A 73 -14.69 7.36 20.55
CA ASN A 73 -15.37 6.95 19.31
C ASN A 73 -14.58 5.90 18.52
N LYS A 74 -13.94 4.94 19.17
CA LYS A 74 -13.17 3.89 18.49
C LYS A 74 -14.02 3.16 17.44
N ILE A 75 -13.35 2.75 16.35
CA ILE A 75 -13.94 1.94 15.28
C ILE A 75 -14.07 0.52 15.84
N THR A 76 -15.28 0.02 15.97
CA THR A 76 -15.57 -1.29 16.57
C THR A 76 -15.22 -2.44 15.61
N GLN A 77 -15.04 -3.64 16.17
CA GLN A 77 -14.82 -4.85 15.38
C GLN A 77 -15.99 -5.11 14.40
N GLN A 78 -17.22 -4.84 14.81
CA GLN A 78 -18.39 -5.00 13.94
C GLN A 78 -18.34 -4.07 12.74
N GLU A 79 -17.94 -2.80 12.94
CA GLU A 79 -17.79 -1.84 11.84
C GLU A 79 -16.65 -2.24 10.88
N VAL A 80 -15.58 -2.84 11.40
CA VAL A 80 -14.50 -3.39 10.56
C VAL A 80 -15.01 -4.56 9.71
N GLU A 81 -15.86 -5.42 10.27
CA GLU A 81 -16.48 -6.53 9.53
C GLU A 81 -17.44 -6.00 8.44
N GLU A 82 -18.22 -4.97 8.74
CA GLU A 82 -19.06 -4.29 7.74
C GLU A 82 -18.23 -3.68 6.60
N ILE A 83 -17.10 -3.06 6.92
CA ILE A 83 -16.15 -2.51 5.93
C ILE A 83 -15.57 -3.62 5.05
N LEU A 84 -15.17 -4.75 5.63
CA LEU A 84 -14.63 -5.89 4.89
C LEU A 84 -15.63 -6.53 3.92
N ASN A 85 -16.92 -6.38 4.17
CA ASN A 85 -18.00 -6.88 3.31
C ASN A 85 -18.28 -5.96 2.10
N LEU A 86 -17.69 -4.77 2.02
CA LEU A 86 -17.83 -3.90 0.86
C LEU A 86 -17.07 -4.49 -0.35
N GLU A 87 -17.70 -4.45 -1.53
CA GLU A 87 -17.19 -5.10 -2.74
C GLU A 87 -15.83 -4.52 -3.18
N GLU A 88 -15.62 -3.24 -2.99
CA GLU A 88 -14.42 -2.50 -3.40
C GLU A 88 -13.23 -2.69 -2.46
N VAL A 89 -13.45 -3.21 -1.26
CA VAL A 89 -12.41 -3.41 -0.24
C VAL A 89 -11.63 -4.68 -0.52
N SER A 90 -10.30 -4.58 -0.57
CA SER A 90 -9.40 -5.72 -0.70
C SER A 90 -8.93 -6.26 0.64
N GLU A 91 -8.52 -5.37 1.53
CA GLU A 91 -8.02 -5.69 2.87
C GLU A 91 -8.16 -4.47 3.78
N VAL A 92 -8.07 -4.70 5.09
CA VAL A 92 -7.95 -3.66 6.11
C VAL A 92 -6.71 -3.89 6.95
N ASN A 93 -6.14 -2.81 7.48
CA ASN A 93 -5.07 -2.85 8.47
C ASN A 93 -5.50 -2.01 9.67
N CYS A 94 -5.84 -2.68 10.75
CA CYS A 94 -6.36 -2.07 11.96
C CYS A 94 -5.21 -1.70 12.90
N GLN A 95 -5.32 -0.53 13.49
CA GLN A 95 -4.35 0.00 14.45
C GLN A 95 -5.07 0.49 15.69
N ASP A 96 -4.55 0.12 16.87
CA ASP A 96 -4.90 0.79 18.13
C ASP A 96 -3.66 1.41 18.78
N LYS A 97 -3.88 2.31 19.73
CA LYS A 97 -2.86 3.07 20.44
C LYS A 97 -3.17 3.11 21.92
N GLY A 98 -2.14 2.85 22.74
CA GLY A 98 -2.24 2.95 24.19
C GLY A 98 -0.90 3.28 24.82
N GLN A 99 -0.92 3.51 26.12
CA GLN A 99 0.28 3.75 26.91
C GLN A 99 0.47 2.62 27.93
N ALA A 100 1.73 2.32 28.23
CA ALA A 100 2.13 1.33 29.23
C ALA A 100 3.41 1.75 29.94
N PHE A 101 3.77 1.04 30.99
CA PHE A 101 5.01 1.20 31.70
C PHE A 101 5.96 0.06 31.38
N PRO A 102 7.23 0.32 31.07
CA PRO A 102 8.24 -0.72 30.96
C PRO A 102 8.49 -1.34 32.33
N ASN A 103 8.65 -2.68 32.40
CA ASN A 103 8.85 -3.41 33.65
C ASN A 103 10.30 -3.92 33.80
N ASN A 104 10.93 -4.40 32.70
CA ASN A 104 12.29 -4.93 32.73
C ASN A 104 13.30 -4.16 31.87
N PHE A 105 12.94 -2.97 31.42
CA PHE A 105 13.79 -2.06 30.65
C PHE A 105 13.43 -0.61 30.99
N TYR A 106 14.20 0.35 30.50
CA TYR A 106 13.98 1.79 30.75
C TYR A 106 13.68 2.51 29.44
N PRO A 107 12.74 3.47 29.44
CA PRO A 107 12.48 4.29 28.26
C PRO A 107 13.65 5.24 27.98
N VAL A 108 13.84 5.60 26.72
CA VAL A 108 14.80 6.63 26.34
C VAL A 108 14.26 8.00 26.77
N THR A 109 14.98 8.69 27.65
CA THR A 109 14.61 10.01 28.17
C THR A 109 15.76 11.00 27.99
N THR A 110 15.45 12.27 27.87
CA THR A 110 16.45 13.36 27.88
C THR A 110 16.59 14.04 29.25
N ASN A 111 15.67 13.77 30.17
CA ASN A 111 15.66 14.33 31.52
C ASN A 111 15.59 13.20 32.56
N ASP A 112 16.46 13.26 33.56
CA ASP A 112 16.46 12.34 34.68
C ASP A 112 15.29 12.59 35.69
N SER A 113 14.24 13.30 35.29
CA SER A 113 13.09 13.51 36.14
C SER A 113 12.30 12.21 36.29
N MET A 114 12.13 11.78 37.56
CA MET A 114 11.29 10.63 37.93
C MET A 114 9.78 10.95 37.87
N GLU A 115 9.37 11.91 37.05
CA GLU A 115 7.96 12.18 36.82
C GLU A 115 7.33 11.02 36.08
N GLU A 116 6.14 10.63 36.50
CA GLU A 116 5.38 9.49 35.92
C GLU A 116 5.26 9.58 34.41
N ASN A 117 5.14 10.78 33.86
CA ASN A 117 5.06 11.01 32.40
C ASN A 117 6.37 10.71 31.67
N ASN A 118 7.52 10.63 32.38
CA ASN A 118 8.82 10.27 31.78
C ASN A 118 9.12 8.75 31.86
N GLN A 119 8.19 7.96 32.40
CA GLN A 119 8.34 6.51 32.54
C GLN A 119 7.44 5.72 31.59
N LYS A 120 6.60 6.39 30.80
CA LYS A 120 5.64 5.74 29.89
C LYS A 120 6.24 5.50 28.51
N ILE A 121 5.77 4.44 27.89
CA ILE A 121 5.98 4.09 26.51
C ILE A 121 4.66 4.09 25.76
N THR A 122 4.70 4.22 24.43
CA THR A 122 3.52 4.10 23.57
C THR A 122 3.52 2.76 22.88
N LEU A 123 2.41 2.02 23.05
CA LEU A 123 2.12 0.81 22.29
C LEU A 123 1.26 1.16 21.09
N LEU A 124 1.64 0.62 19.94
CA LEU A 124 0.91 0.72 18.69
C LEU A 124 0.67 -0.68 18.16
N SER A 125 -0.59 -1.06 17.98
CA SER A 125 -0.92 -2.38 17.47
C SER A 125 -1.24 -2.36 15.98
N TYR A 126 -0.97 -3.48 15.30
CA TYR A 126 -1.21 -3.62 13.86
C TYR A 126 -1.62 -5.05 13.49
N ASP A 127 -2.42 -5.19 12.42
CA ASP A 127 -2.58 -6.45 11.71
C ASP A 127 -1.34 -6.76 10.85
N ASP A 128 -0.83 -5.74 10.13
CA ASP A 128 0.38 -5.83 9.30
C ASP A 128 1.17 -4.51 9.42
N LEU A 129 2.28 -4.56 10.14
CA LEU A 129 3.13 -3.40 10.39
C LEU A 129 3.81 -2.89 9.12
N LYS A 130 4.12 -3.75 8.15
CA LYS A 130 4.74 -3.36 6.88
C LYS A 130 3.87 -2.39 6.08
N ASN A 131 2.56 -2.45 6.27
CA ASN A 131 1.58 -1.59 5.62
C ASN A 131 1.34 -0.26 6.35
N ASP A 132 1.99 -0.03 7.49
CA ASP A 132 1.96 1.28 8.14
C ASP A 132 2.64 2.35 7.28
N SER A 133 2.09 3.57 7.29
CA SER A 133 2.55 4.65 6.43
C SER A 133 4.02 5.01 6.68
N ALA A 134 4.46 5.04 7.94
CA ALA A 134 5.82 5.42 8.28
C ALA A 134 6.86 4.40 7.76
N PHE A 135 6.53 3.11 7.78
CA PHE A 135 7.39 2.06 7.20
C PHE A 135 7.30 2.04 5.68
N TYR A 136 6.10 2.13 5.13
CA TYR A 136 5.88 2.09 3.69
C TYR A 136 6.52 3.28 2.96
N GLU A 137 6.45 4.47 3.55
CA GLU A 137 7.03 5.71 3.01
C GLU A 137 8.52 5.87 3.32
N GLY A 138 9.11 4.94 4.08
CA GLY A 138 10.52 4.93 4.43
C GLY A 138 10.93 5.91 5.53
N GLN A 139 9.97 6.48 6.27
CA GLN A 139 10.26 7.28 7.47
C GLN A 139 10.83 6.39 8.58
N TYR A 140 10.33 5.14 8.68
CA TYR A 140 10.86 4.08 9.52
C TYR A 140 11.41 2.96 8.66
N ARG A 141 12.48 2.34 9.11
CA ARG A 141 13.12 1.23 8.42
C ARG A 141 13.37 0.10 9.40
N LEU A 142 12.91 -1.09 9.08
CA LEU A 142 13.31 -2.30 9.79
C LEU A 142 14.80 -2.56 9.48
N VAL A 143 15.62 -2.67 10.51
CA VAL A 143 17.07 -2.88 10.38
C VAL A 143 17.47 -4.31 10.70
N SER A 144 16.66 -5.04 11.47
CA SER A 144 16.89 -6.43 11.83
C SER A 144 15.57 -7.12 12.19
N GLY A 145 15.48 -8.44 11.97
CA GLY A 145 14.32 -9.25 12.30
C GLY A 145 13.19 -9.16 11.28
N GLU A 146 11.95 -9.30 11.73
CA GLU A 146 10.75 -9.41 10.91
C GLU A 146 9.69 -8.39 11.33
N TYR A 147 8.78 -8.08 10.39
CA TYR A 147 7.60 -7.26 10.69
C TYR A 147 6.56 -8.09 11.43
N ILE A 148 5.75 -7.42 12.25
CA ILE A 148 4.51 -7.98 12.78
C ILE A 148 3.53 -8.18 11.63
N THR A 149 2.93 -9.36 11.60
CA THR A 149 1.86 -9.74 10.68
C THR A 149 0.81 -10.52 11.45
N LYS A 150 -0.31 -10.90 10.81
CA LYS A 150 -1.32 -11.78 11.45
C LYS A 150 -0.75 -13.11 11.95
N ASP A 151 0.33 -13.61 11.31
CA ASP A 151 0.97 -14.88 11.65
C ASP A 151 2.22 -14.71 12.53
N GLN A 152 2.77 -13.50 12.61
CA GLN A 152 4.00 -13.19 13.35
C GLN A 152 3.68 -12.25 14.51
N ARG A 153 3.62 -12.82 15.72
CA ARG A 153 3.39 -12.09 16.97
C ARG A 153 4.68 -11.67 17.62
N GLY A 154 4.60 -10.61 18.43
CA GLY A 154 5.70 -10.13 19.24
C GLY A 154 5.78 -8.61 19.27
N ALA A 155 6.98 -8.10 19.51
CA ALA A 155 7.26 -6.68 19.57
C ALA A 155 8.31 -6.27 18.54
N VAL A 156 8.08 -5.15 17.84
CA VAL A 156 9.10 -4.45 17.06
C VAL A 156 9.42 -3.16 17.80
N ILE A 157 10.68 -3.01 18.20
CA ILE A 157 11.15 -1.90 19.04
C ILE A 157 12.20 -1.04 18.32
N ASN A 158 12.40 0.17 18.76
CA ASN A 158 13.43 1.04 18.20
C ASN A 158 14.83 0.56 18.59
N SER A 159 15.78 0.60 17.64
CA SER A 159 17.16 0.18 17.88
C SER A 159 17.83 0.97 19.00
N LEU A 160 17.54 2.28 19.14
CA LEU A 160 18.11 3.08 20.24
C LEU A 160 17.57 2.64 21.60
N LEU A 161 16.30 2.23 21.69
CA LEU A 161 15.72 1.66 22.90
C LEU A 161 16.39 0.32 23.22
N ALA A 162 16.60 -0.52 22.21
CA ALA A 162 17.28 -1.80 22.35
C ALA A 162 18.73 -1.61 22.86
N ASP A 163 19.49 -0.76 22.16
CA ASP A 163 20.91 -0.48 22.50
C ASP A 163 21.08 0.08 23.90
N SER A 164 20.20 1.01 24.31
CA SER A 164 20.27 1.62 25.66
C SER A 164 19.97 0.67 26.80
N ASN A 165 19.30 -0.46 26.51
CA ASN A 165 18.92 -1.47 27.50
C ASN A 165 19.68 -2.81 27.32
N GLY A 166 20.57 -2.91 26.34
CA GLY A 166 21.27 -4.16 26.01
C GLY A 166 20.34 -5.29 25.56
N LEU A 167 19.27 -4.94 24.84
CA LEU A 167 18.27 -5.88 24.32
C LEU A 167 18.61 -6.28 22.89
N GLU A 168 18.39 -7.55 22.54
CA GLU A 168 18.63 -8.14 21.23
C GLU A 168 17.36 -8.81 20.69
N LEU A 169 17.41 -9.18 19.40
CA LEU A 169 16.34 -9.99 18.78
C LEU A 169 16.19 -11.31 19.54
N GLY A 170 14.94 -11.65 19.87
CA GLY A 170 14.60 -12.87 20.59
C GLY A 170 14.51 -12.70 22.11
N ASP A 171 14.95 -11.59 22.67
CA ASP A 171 14.76 -11.26 24.07
C ASP A 171 13.30 -10.96 24.40
N ASP A 172 12.93 -11.12 25.66
CA ASP A 172 11.59 -10.82 26.15
C ASP A 172 11.57 -9.46 26.86
N ILE A 173 10.73 -8.55 26.36
CA ILE A 173 10.36 -7.31 27.08
C ILE A 173 9.10 -7.55 27.89
N LYS A 174 9.07 -6.96 29.09
CA LYS A 174 7.89 -6.97 29.95
C LYS A 174 7.36 -5.55 30.09
N ILE A 175 6.06 -5.41 29.88
CA ILE A 175 5.35 -4.14 30.00
C ILE A 175 4.16 -4.31 30.94
N GLU A 176 3.80 -3.24 31.64
CA GLU A 176 2.75 -3.20 32.64
C GLU A 176 1.73 -2.12 32.28
N ASN A 177 0.45 -2.43 32.41
CA ASN A 177 -0.63 -1.45 32.21
C ASN A 177 -0.97 -0.70 33.51
N ALA A 178 -1.84 0.30 33.42
CA ALA A 178 -2.28 1.10 34.58
C ALA A 178 -2.96 0.29 35.70
N GLU A 179 -3.43 -0.93 35.37
CA GLU A 179 -4.11 -1.85 36.31
C GLU A 179 -3.13 -2.84 36.97
N GLY A 180 -1.82 -2.74 36.67
CA GLY A 180 -0.79 -3.64 37.18
C GLY A 180 -0.71 -4.99 36.47
N LYS A 181 -1.38 -5.15 35.31
CA LYS A 181 -1.27 -6.35 34.49
C LYS A 181 0.01 -6.30 33.68
N ILE A 182 0.77 -7.39 33.72
CA ILE A 182 2.05 -7.53 32.98
C ILE A 182 1.87 -8.49 31.81
N ILE A 183 2.43 -8.12 30.66
CA ILE A 183 2.60 -9.00 29.50
C ILE A 183 4.09 -9.11 29.14
N SER A 184 4.51 -10.31 28.72
CA SER A 184 5.83 -10.55 28.16
C SER A 184 5.73 -10.69 26.65
N LEU A 185 6.53 -9.93 25.89
CA LEU A 185 6.55 -9.91 24.43
C LEU A 185 7.96 -10.18 23.93
N LYS A 186 8.08 -11.11 22.99
CA LYS A 186 9.36 -11.39 22.33
C LYS A 186 9.70 -10.31 21.32
N ILE A 187 10.93 -9.80 21.32
CA ILE A 187 11.43 -8.89 20.30
C ILE A 187 11.63 -9.67 18.99
N VAL A 188 10.80 -9.36 17.99
CA VAL A 188 10.84 -9.99 16.66
C VAL A 188 11.47 -9.09 15.61
N GLY A 189 11.60 -7.79 15.87
CA GLY A 189 12.20 -6.84 14.94
C GLY A 189 12.74 -5.59 15.61
N LEU A 190 13.75 -5.00 14.97
CA LEU A 190 14.33 -3.72 15.36
C LEU A 190 14.16 -2.71 14.23
N PHE A 191 13.74 -1.49 14.56
CA PHE A 191 13.57 -0.42 13.57
C PHE A 191 14.37 0.83 13.91
N LEU A 192 14.68 1.61 12.88
CA LEU A 192 15.22 2.97 13.00
C LEU A 192 14.24 3.95 12.40
N ALA A 193 14.05 5.09 13.07
CA ALA A 193 13.38 6.24 12.52
C ALA A 193 14.39 7.15 11.79
N GLY A 194 13.98 7.73 10.66
CA GLY A 194 14.78 8.72 9.95
C GLY A 194 15.01 9.98 10.80
N SER A 195 16.14 10.66 10.58
CA SER A 195 16.64 11.79 11.38
C SER A 195 15.82 13.09 11.29
N GLU A 196 14.71 13.13 10.59
CA GLU A 196 14.02 14.39 10.25
C GLU A 196 13.12 14.96 11.36
N ARG A 197 12.73 14.18 12.37
CA ARG A 197 11.97 14.74 13.51
C ARG A 197 12.93 15.32 14.54
N LYS A 198 13.01 16.64 14.58
CA LYS A 198 13.65 17.36 15.72
C LYS A 198 12.88 17.02 16.99
N GLN A 199 13.44 16.14 17.78
CA GLN A 199 12.93 15.89 19.12
C GLN A 199 13.29 17.08 20.00
N THR A 200 12.31 17.61 20.71
CA THR A 200 12.53 18.69 21.66
C THR A 200 12.88 18.09 23.02
N GLU A 201 13.80 18.76 23.74
CA GLU A 201 14.22 18.35 25.09
C GLU A 201 13.05 18.25 26.10
N LYS A 202 11.90 18.84 25.79
CA LYS A 202 10.70 18.86 26.64
C LYS A 202 9.63 17.83 26.24
N MET A 203 9.95 16.88 25.37
CA MET A 203 9.00 15.87 24.92
C MET A 203 8.83 14.78 25.99
N ASN A 204 7.57 14.41 26.32
CA ASN A 204 7.30 13.30 27.24
C ASN A 204 7.86 11.99 26.67
N SER A 205 8.23 11.08 27.57
CA SER A 205 8.78 9.78 27.19
C SER A 205 7.86 9.03 26.21
N ALA A 206 6.56 8.96 26.46
CA ALA A 206 5.60 8.29 25.60
C ALA A 206 5.50 8.89 24.18
N ASP A 207 5.79 10.19 24.00
CA ASP A 207 5.69 10.85 22.70
C ASP A 207 6.94 10.67 21.83
N ARG A 208 8.00 10.11 22.41
CA ARG A 208 9.26 9.88 21.72
C ARG A 208 9.18 8.65 20.81
N ILE A 209 9.73 8.78 19.60
CA ILE A 209 9.74 7.69 18.62
C ILE A 209 10.53 6.48 19.13
N GLU A 210 11.58 6.73 19.91
CA GLU A 210 12.40 5.66 20.49
C GLU A 210 11.61 4.77 21.44
N ASN A 211 10.58 5.33 22.09
CA ASN A 211 9.74 4.63 23.05
C ASN A 211 8.42 4.12 22.45
N GLN A 212 8.31 4.13 21.12
CA GLN A 212 7.22 3.46 20.42
C GLN A 212 7.54 1.98 20.27
N ILE A 213 6.62 1.14 20.71
CA ILE A 213 6.69 -0.32 20.59
C ILE A 213 5.49 -0.76 19.74
N PHE A 214 5.78 -1.41 18.64
CA PHE A 214 4.77 -2.01 17.78
C PHE A 214 4.50 -3.43 18.23
N VAL A 215 3.22 -3.83 18.31
CA VAL A 215 2.77 -5.14 18.75
C VAL A 215 1.65 -5.65 17.85
N ASP A 216 1.36 -6.95 17.87
CA ASP A 216 0.20 -7.49 17.19
C ASP A 216 -1.11 -7.14 17.91
N ASN A 217 -2.22 -7.05 17.15
CA ASN A 217 -3.53 -6.67 17.69
C ASN A 217 -4.05 -7.64 18.73
N GLU A 218 -3.70 -8.93 18.67
CA GLU A 218 -4.16 -9.92 19.66
C GLU A 218 -3.46 -9.72 21.00
N SER A 219 -2.13 -9.59 21.00
CA SER A 219 -1.35 -9.30 22.22
C SER A 219 -1.79 -7.98 22.85
N TYR A 220 -2.03 -6.95 22.04
CA TYR A 220 -2.53 -5.66 22.49
C TYR A 220 -3.90 -5.79 23.15
N SER A 221 -4.85 -6.47 22.50
CA SER A 221 -6.22 -6.66 23.03
C SER A 221 -6.24 -7.46 24.31
N GLN A 222 -5.39 -8.48 24.42
CA GLN A 222 -5.24 -9.27 25.65
C GLN A 222 -4.69 -8.43 26.78
N PHE A 223 -3.83 -7.45 26.49
CA PHE A 223 -3.15 -6.63 27.50
C PHE A 223 -3.97 -5.41 27.95
N LEU A 224 -4.47 -4.62 27.02
CA LEU A 224 -5.19 -3.35 27.28
C LEU A 224 -6.71 -3.45 27.12
N GLY A 225 -7.21 -4.59 26.66
CA GLY A 225 -8.63 -4.79 26.34
C GLY A 225 -8.96 -4.42 24.90
N ASN A 226 -10.02 -5.04 24.37
CA ASN A 226 -10.50 -4.76 23.02
C ASN A 226 -11.65 -3.74 23.07
N THR A 227 -11.34 -2.48 22.94
CA THR A 227 -12.33 -1.39 22.91
C THR A 227 -12.59 -0.86 21.50
N GLY A 228 -11.98 -1.45 20.46
CA GLY A 228 -11.99 -1.01 19.07
C GLY A 228 -10.65 -0.43 18.63
N TYR A 229 -10.64 0.19 17.45
CA TYR A 229 -9.43 0.67 16.81
C TYR A 229 -9.39 2.20 16.74
N TYR A 230 -8.22 2.75 16.93
CA TYR A 230 -7.93 4.16 16.78
C TYR A 230 -7.91 4.59 15.30
N LYS A 231 -7.38 3.70 14.46
CA LYS A 231 -7.18 3.95 13.03
C LYS A 231 -7.36 2.67 12.22
N VAL A 232 -8.00 2.77 11.08
CA VAL A 232 -8.17 1.66 10.12
C VAL A 232 -7.76 2.14 8.75
N SER A 233 -6.79 1.47 8.13
CA SER A 233 -6.44 1.68 6.73
C SER A 233 -7.22 0.68 5.88
N VAL A 234 -8.07 1.18 4.98
CA VAL A 234 -8.91 0.39 4.09
C VAL A 234 -8.33 0.43 2.69
N TYR A 235 -7.91 -0.71 2.15
CA TYR A 235 -7.27 -0.82 0.84
C TYR A 235 -8.30 -1.12 -0.24
N CYS A 236 -8.21 -0.40 -1.36
CA CYS A 236 -9.12 -0.52 -2.47
C CYS A 236 -8.61 -1.53 -3.51
N LYS A 237 -9.49 -2.41 -4.01
CA LYS A 237 -9.18 -3.35 -5.11
C LYS A 237 -8.83 -2.61 -6.40
N ASN A 238 -9.56 -1.53 -6.70
CA ASN A 238 -9.36 -0.71 -7.89
C ASN A 238 -9.23 0.77 -7.50
N PRO A 239 -8.07 1.41 -7.69
CA PRO A 239 -7.88 2.83 -7.38
C PRO A 239 -8.88 3.78 -8.04
N GLU A 240 -9.42 3.40 -9.21
CA GLU A 240 -10.42 4.21 -9.92
C GLU A 240 -11.77 4.27 -9.17
N GLN A 241 -12.03 3.33 -8.26
CA GLN A 241 -13.23 3.24 -7.43
C GLN A 241 -13.06 3.86 -6.03
N LEU A 242 -11.90 4.47 -5.74
CA LEU A 242 -11.59 4.99 -4.41
C LEU A 242 -12.64 5.98 -3.90
N SER A 243 -13.14 6.86 -4.77
CA SER A 243 -14.18 7.85 -4.41
C SER A 243 -15.52 7.19 -4.07
N MET A 244 -15.90 6.11 -4.78
CA MET A 244 -17.10 5.34 -4.50
C MET A 244 -16.97 4.58 -3.18
N MET A 245 -15.81 3.97 -2.93
CA MET A 245 -15.50 3.34 -1.65
C MET A 245 -15.56 4.33 -0.49
N GLU A 246 -15.05 5.56 -0.67
CA GLU A 246 -15.13 6.61 0.36
C GLU A 246 -16.58 6.95 0.71
N GLU A 247 -17.46 7.08 -0.28
CA GLU A 247 -18.88 7.36 -0.07
C GLU A 247 -19.57 6.23 0.72
N GLN A 248 -19.28 4.99 0.38
CA GLN A 248 -19.80 3.83 1.11
C GLN A 248 -19.28 3.78 2.55
N LEU A 249 -17.98 4.01 2.78
CA LEU A 249 -17.40 4.07 4.13
C LEU A 249 -18.02 5.18 4.99
N ARG A 250 -18.34 6.33 4.40
CA ARG A 250 -19.05 7.41 5.10
C ARG A 250 -20.46 7.00 5.53
N SER A 251 -21.13 6.15 4.77
CA SER A 251 -22.44 5.62 5.16
C SER A 251 -22.39 4.64 6.34
N VAL A 252 -21.29 3.91 6.47
CA VAL A 252 -21.09 2.93 7.57
C VAL A 252 -20.65 3.63 8.86
N LEU A 253 -19.71 4.57 8.76
CA LEU A 253 -18.99 5.09 9.95
C LEU A 253 -19.50 6.45 10.46
N SER A 254 -20.40 7.11 9.74
CA SER A 254 -20.92 8.43 10.14
C SER A 254 -19.81 9.49 10.29
N GLU A 255 -20.04 10.50 11.13
CA GLU A 255 -19.13 11.64 11.36
C GLU A 255 -18.05 11.38 12.44
N LYS A 256 -17.94 10.16 12.98
CA LYS A 256 -17.03 9.87 14.10
C LYS A 256 -15.56 9.74 13.71
N VAL A 257 -15.29 9.61 12.43
CA VAL A 257 -13.94 9.43 11.88
C VAL A 257 -13.58 10.48 10.84
N SER A 258 -12.30 10.84 10.76
CA SER A 258 -11.74 11.59 9.66
C SER A 258 -11.33 10.64 8.53
N PHE A 259 -11.51 11.08 7.28
CA PHE A 259 -11.18 10.32 6.09
C PHE A 259 -9.98 10.96 5.40
N THR A 260 -8.91 10.22 5.20
CA THR A 260 -7.76 10.66 4.41
C THR A 260 -7.53 9.66 3.28
N SER A 261 -7.84 10.05 2.04
CA SER A 261 -7.60 9.21 0.88
C SER A 261 -6.18 9.39 0.36
N SER A 262 -5.51 8.28 0.06
CA SER A 262 -4.15 8.25 -0.46
C SER A 262 -4.15 7.59 -1.84
N ASP A 263 -4.46 8.39 -2.86
CA ASP A 263 -4.37 8.00 -4.27
C ASP A 263 -3.47 8.94 -5.09
N THR A 264 -2.86 9.91 -4.44
CA THR A 264 -2.05 10.96 -5.10
C THR A 264 -0.96 10.36 -5.97
N LEU A 265 -0.26 9.34 -5.47
CA LEU A 265 0.79 8.65 -6.22
C LEU A 265 0.21 7.93 -7.44
N TYR A 266 -0.93 7.23 -7.27
CA TYR A 266 -1.60 6.57 -8.39
C TYR A 266 -2.03 7.59 -9.45
N ARG A 267 -2.70 8.68 -9.06
CA ARG A 267 -3.13 9.73 -10.00
C ARG A 267 -1.97 10.36 -10.75
N GLN A 268 -0.89 10.71 -10.06
CA GLN A 268 0.28 11.30 -10.71
C GLN A 268 0.92 10.38 -11.75
N MET A 269 0.94 9.07 -11.50
CA MET A 269 1.55 8.09 -12.39
C MET A 269 0.58 7.56 -13.45
N ALA A 270 -0.70 7.44 -13.16
CA ALA A 270 -1.71 6.88 -14.05
C ALA A 270 -2.23 7.89 -15.09
N LEU A 271 -2.35 9.19 -14.75
CA LEU A 271 -2.84 10.21 -15.68
C LEU A 271 -2.07 10.28 -17.00
N PRO A 272 -0.72 10.27 -17.03
CA PRO A 272 0.02 10.24 -18.30
C PRO A 272 -0.28 9.00 -19.14
N LEU A 273 -0.47 7.83 -18.49
CA LEU A 273 -0.80 6.57 -19.15
C LEU A 273 -2.20 6.60 -19.77
N GLU A 274 -3.15 7.29 -19.14
CA GLU A 274 -4.49 7.48 -19.71
C GLU A 274 -4.44 8.33 -20.98
N GLN A 275 -3.64 9.38 -21.00
CA GLN A 275 -3.45 10.20 -22.19
C GLN A 275 -2.84 9.37 -23.32
N ILE A 276 -1.82 8.54 -23.03
CA ILE A 276 -1.22 7.62 -24.01
C ILE A 276 -2.27 6.64 -24.55
N THR A 277 -3.11 6.08 -23.68
CA THR A 277 -4.19 5.17 -24.06
C THR A 277 -5.20 5.86 -24.98
N ARG A 278 -5.60 7.09 -24.69
CA ARG A 278 -6.52 7.89 -25.55
C ARG A 278 -5.92 8.10 -26.94
N VAL A 279 -4.66 8.53 -27.01
CA VAL A 279 -3.95 8.73 -28.28
C VAL A 279 -3.83 7.42 -29.07
N ALA A 280 -3.47 6.33 -28.41
CA ALA A 280 -3.36 5.02 -29.04
C ALA A 280 -4.72 4.55 -29.61
N ASN A 281 -5.81 4.72 -28.88
CA ASN A 281 -7.15 4.38 -29.34
C ASN A 281 -7.58 5.25 -30.56
N LEU A 282 -7.27 6.55 -30.56
CA LEU A 282 -7.50 7.41 -31.71
C LEU A 282 -6.71 6.96 -32.94
N MET A 283 -5.43 6.59 -32.77
CA MET A 283 -4.62 6.03 -33.86
C MET A 283 -5.22 4.74 -34.42
N LEU A 284 -5.73 3.87 -33.55
CA LEU A 284 -6.37 2.62 -33.97
C LEU A 284 -7.62 2.87 -34.82
N VAL A 285 -8.47 3.84 -34.43
CA VAL A 285 -9.66 4.23 -35.20
C VAL A 285 -9.29 4.84 -36.55
N LEU A 286 -8.21 5.62 -36.61
CA LEU A 286 -7.74 6.22 -37.88
C LEU A 286 -7.11 5.23 -38.85
N THR A 287 -6.66 4.06 -38.36
CA THR A 287 -6.02 3.02 -39.18
C THR A 287 -6.96 1.91 -39.61
N LEU A 288 -8.14 1.79 -39.05
CA LEU A 288 -9.23 0.91 -39.44
C LEU A 288 -10.12 1.56 -40.48
#